data_25dcb3bf43dcac38f0e57e50ec170f7f
#
_entry.id   25dcb3bf43dcac38f0e57e50ec170f7f
#
_cell.length_a   1.000
_cell.length_b   1.000
_cell.length_c   1.000
_cell.angle_alpha   90.00
_cell.angle_beta   90.00
_cell.angle_gamma   90.00
#
_symmetry.space_group_name_H-M   'P 1'
#
loop_
_entity.id
_entity.type
_entity.pdbx_description
1 polymer ?
#
loop_
_entity_poly.entity_id
_entity_poly.type
_entity_poly.pdbx_seq_one_letter_code
_entity_poly.pdbx_strand_id
1 'polypeptide(L)'
;VLSRRQRQMCIRDRPEALVKRTTSVGNYYRKLVGDFPEARIITPDTVIETVSGNWKVRFDAGHAPGHLGLYDEARRLYIAVDFLLGRISPNISVSLRDPDRDVLAQYYEYLASVANLGADWQVICGHDWHYHDGAARAAQLVAHHDKRLDELRVIGTPQTTSDAMNTLFRMELTDHEIFFASCEARAHL
;
A
#
# COMPACT_ATOMS: atom_id res chain seq x y z
N VAL A 1 -16.68 5.44 -9.85
CA VAL A 1 -15.27 5.70 -10.24
C VAL A 1 -15.20 7.10 -10.84
N LEU A 2 -14.34 7.97 -10.29
CA LEU A 2 -14.16 9.32 -10.80
C LEU A 2 -13.51 9.31 -12.19
N SER A 3 -13.97 10.18 -13.10
CA SER A 3 -13.33 10.36 -14.40
C SER A 3 -11.91 10.93 -14.25
N ARG A 4 -11.05 10.73 -15.27
CA ARG A 4 -9.68 11.29 -15.33
C ARG A 4 -9.66 12.81 -15.03
N ARG A 5 -10.66 13.55 -15.52
CA ARG A 5 -10.80 15.00 -15.31
C ARG A 5 -11.14 15.35 -13.85
N GLN A 6 -11.99 14.56 -13.22
CA GLN A 6 -12.33 14.72 -11.79
C GLN A 6 -11.13 14.40 -10.90
N ARG A 7 -10.34 13.37 -11.24
CA ARG A 7 -9.08 13.05 -10.55
C ARG A 7 -8.04 14.18 -10.62
N GLN A 8 -7.91 14.83 -11.79
CA GLN A 8 -7.01 15.98 -11.94
C GLN A 8 -7.48 17.22 -11.16
N MET A 9 -8.78 17.45 -11.07
CA MET A 9 -9.33 18.54 -10.23
C MET A 9 -8.95 18.33 -8.75
N CYS A 10 -9.08 17.12 -8.22
CA CYS A 10 -8.73 16.80 -6.83
C CYS A 10 -7.25 17.06 -6.47
N ILE A 11 -6.33 17.05 -7.45
CA ILE A 11 -4.91 17.37 -7.21
C ILE A 11 -4.70 18.88 -7.10
N ARG A 12 -5.46 19.70 -7.84
CA ARG A 12 -5.33 21.16 -7.87
C ARG A 12 -5.96 21.86 -6.66
N ASP A 13 -6.91 21.20 -5.99
CA ASP A 13 -7.69 21.79 -4.91
C ASP A 13 -7.06 21.60 -3.52
N ARG A 14 -5.79 21.19 -3.46
CA ARG A 14 -5.08 21.13 -2.18
C ARG A 14 -4.81 22.54 -1.65
N PRO A 15 -5.13 22.85 -0.39
CA PRO A 15 -4.73 24.11 0.23
C PRO A 15 -3.21 24.30 0.06
N GLU A 16 -2.77 25.50 -0.34
CA GLU A 16 -1.35 25.80 -0.59
C GLU A 16 -0.47 25.49 0.63
N ALA A 17 -1.01 25.68 1.83
CA ALA A 17 -0.38 25.32 3.09
C ALA A 17 -0.11 23.80 3.18
N LEU A 18 -1.01 22.95 2.72
CA LEU A 18 -0.86 21.50 2.71
C LEU A 18 0.22 21.06 1.71
N VAL A 19 0.23 21.66 0.52
CA VAL A 19 1.26 21.40 -0.49
C VAL A 19 2.65 21.75 0.04
N LYS A 20 2.80 22.91 0.69
CA LYS A 20 4.05 23.36 1.30
C LYS A 20 4.57 22.42 2.40
N ARG A 21 3.66 21.93 3.26
CA ARG A 21 3.99 20.99 4.34
C ARG A 21 4.42 19.62 3.80
N THR A 22 3.77 19.12 2.76
CA THR A 22 4.04 17.79 2.20
C THR A 22 5.27 17.72 1.30
N THR A 23 5.65 18.83 0.62
CA THR A 23 6.84 18.86 -0.24
C THR A 23 8.16 18.72 0.53
N SER A 24 8.21 19.09 1.79
CA SER A 24 9.41 18.93 2.63
C SER A 24 9.68 17.47 3.02
N VAL A 25 8.64 16.65 3.12
CA VAL A 25 8.73 15.24 3.54
C VAL A 25 9.43 14.37 2.47
N GLY A 26 9.24 14.66 1.19
CA GLY A 26 9.81 13.88 0.09
C GLY A 26 11.35 13.83 0.05
N ASN A 27 12.05 14.78 0.70
CA ASN A 27 13.50 14.81 0.79
C ASN A 27 14.08 14.27 2.11
N TYR A 28 13.21 13.94 3.07
CA TYR A 28 13.65 13.49 4.40
C TYR A 28 14.42 12.17 4.32
N TYR A 29 13.84 11.18 3.67
CA TYR A 29 14.42 9.84 3.57
C TYR A 29 15.71 9.80 2.74
N ARG A 30 15.84 10.66 1.73
CA ARG A 30 17.03 10.70 0.85
C ARG A 30 18.32 10.96 1.61
N LYS A 31 18.25 11.69 2.73
CA LYS A 31 19.41 12.00 3.58
C LYS A 31 19.79 10.83 4.50
N LEU A 32 18.88 9.88 4.71
CA LEU A 32 19.05 8.73 5.60
C LEU A 32 19.54 7.47 4.86
N VAL A 33 19.51 7.49 3.54
CA VAL A 33 19.93 6.36 2.71
C VAL A 33 21.33 6.65 2.17
N GLY A 34 22.27 5.77 2.48
CA GLY A 34 23.63 5.81 1.91
C GLY A 34 23.66 5.33 0.45
N ASP A 35 24.87 5.16 -0.07
CA ASP A 35 25.06 4.63 -1.42
C ASP A 35 24.53 3.20 -1.52
N PHE A 36 23.82 2.91 -2.62
CA PHE A 36 23.32 1.57 -2.89
C PHE A 36 24.47 0.68 -3.37
N PRO A 37 24.56 -0.57 -2.89
CA PRO A 37 25.46 -1.55 -3.46
C PRO A 37 25.06 -1.88 -4.90
N GLU A 38 25.95 -2.55 -5.63
CA GLU A 38 25.62 -3.07 -6.95
C GLU A 38 24.37 -3.96 -6.88
N ALA A 39 23.36 -3.62 -7.67
CA ALA A 39 22.07 -4.32 -7.65
C ALA A 39 22.01 -5.42 -8.69
N ARG A 40 21.57 -6.61 -8.29
CA ARG A 40 21.22 -7.68 -9.22
C ARG A 40 19.74 -7.51 -9.62
N ILE A 41 19.50 -7.46 -10.93
CA ILE A 41 18.13 -7.46 -11.45
C ILE A 41 17.54 -8.86 -11.30
N ILE A 42 16.35 -8.95 -10.76
CA ILE A 42 15.57 -10.18 -10.61
C ILE A 42 14.26 -10.08 -11.40
N THR A 43 13.76 -11.23 -11.84
CA THR A 43 12.52 -11.37 -12.62
C THR A 43 11.50 -12.21 -11.84
N PRO A 44 10.22 -12.25 -12.26
CA PRO A 44 9.20 -13.08 -11.60
C PRO A 44 9.55 -14.57 -11.50
N ASP A 45 10.37 -15.09 -12.44
CA ASP A 45 10.79 -16.50 -12.44
C ASP A 45 12.06 -16.75 -11.60
N THR A 46 12.58 -15.73 -10.95
CA THR A 46 13.79 -15.86 -10.14
C THR A 46 13.50 -16.71 -8.90
N VAL A 47 14.36 -17.69 -8.66
CA VAL A 47 14.43 -18.44 -7.40
C VAL A 47 15.69 -18.00 -6.66
N ILE A 48 15.52 -17.60 -5.41
CA ILE A 48 16.64 -17.23 -4.53
C ILE A 48 17.00 -18.46 -3.71
N GLU A 49 18.14 -19.06 -4.04
CA GLU A 49 18.67 -20.21 -3.32
C GLU A 49 19.42 -19.74 -2.07
N THR A 50 19.09 -20.32 -0.93
CA THR A 50 19.74 -20.05 0.35
C THR A 50 20.05 -21.36 1.07
N VAL A 51 20.89 -21.31 2.10
CA VAL A 51 21.15 -22.46 2.96
C VAL A 51 19.92 -22.96 3.71
N SER A 52 18.90 -22.11 3.84
CA SER A 52 17.65 -22.43 4.54
C SER A 52 16.52 -22.87 3.59
N GLY A 53 16.74 -22.87 2.26
CA GLY A 53 15.76 -23.29 1.25
C GLY A 53 15.68 -22.35 0.05
N ASN A 54 14.79 -22.69 -0.86
CA ASN A 54 14.59 -21.98 -2.12
C ASN A 54 13.36 -21.07 -2.00
N TRP A 55 13.57 -19.79 -2.27
CA TRP A 55 12.53 -18.79 -2.21
C TRP A 55 12.10 -18.36 -3.61
N LYS A 56 10.85 -18.53 -3.92
CA LYS A 56 10.25 -17.99 -5.14
C LYS A 56 9.94 -16.51 -4.95
N VAL A 57 10.23 -15.74 -5.99
CA VAL A 57 9.99 -14.31 -6.01
C VAL A 57 8.57 -14.03 -6.48
N ARG A 58 7.93 -13.05 -5.85
CA ARG A 58 6.64 -12.52 -6.24
C ARG A 58 6.72 -10.99 -6.32
N PHE A 59 6.27 -10.44 -7.44
CA PHE A 59 6.11 -8.99 -7.62
C PHE A 59 4.65 -8.61 -7.47
N ASP A 60 4.40 -7.63 -6.64
CA ASP A 60 3.06 -7.12 -6.37
C ASP A 60 3.03 -5.59 -6.48
N ALA A 61 1.83 -5.02 -6.58
CA ALA A 61 1.60 -3.59 -6.66
C ALA A 61 0.43 -3.17 -5.75
N GLY A 62 0.38 -1.89 -5.42
CA GLY A 62 -0.62 -1.30 -4.54
C GLY A 62 0.01 -0.51 -3.40
N HIS A 63 0.65 -1.15 -2.43
CA HIS A 63 1.36 -0.46 -1.36
C HIS A 63 2.62 0.26 -1.86
N ALA A 64 3.46 -0.41 -2.64
CA ALA A 64 4.67 0.17 -3.22
C ALA A 64 4.86 -0.32 -4.67
N PRO A 65 5.41 0.51 -5.57
CA PRO A 65 5.77 0.09 -6.90
C PRO A 65 6.90 -0.95 -6.85
N GLY A 66 6.70 -2.08 -7.52
CA GLY A 66 7.73 -3.12 -7.62
C GLY A 66 8.05 -3.80 -6.28
N HIS A 67 7.07 -3.92 -5.40
CA HIS A 67 7.21 -4.68 -4.17
C HIS A 67 7.59 -6.14 -4.46
N LEU A 68 8.48 -6.66 -3.63
CA LEU A 68 8.99 -8.01 -3.69
C LEU A 68 8.54 -8.81 -2.47
N GLY A 69 7.70 -9.80 -2.69
CA GLY A 69 7.41 -10.85 -1.72
C GLY A 69 8.22 -12.12 -2.02
N LEU A 70 8.48 -12.92 -1.00
CA LEU A 70 9.18 -14.20 -1.13
C LEU A 70 8.34 -15.31 -0.49
N TYR A 71 8.23 -16.45 -1.17
CA TYR A 71 7.52 -17.58 -0.60
C TYR A 71 8.24 -18.90 -0.81
N ASP A 72 8.11 -19.78 0.18
CA ASP A 72 8.56 -21.15 0.19
C ASP A 72 7.37 -22.09 0.37
N GLU A 73 6.96 -22.73 -0.70
CA GLU A 73 5.80 -23.62 -0.71
C GLU A 73 6.01 -24.87 0.14
N ALA A 74 7.23 -25.38 0.17
CA ALA A 74 7.54 -26.59 0.93
C ALA A 74 7.40 -26.38 2.44
N ARG A 75 7.75 -25.20 2.91
CA ARG A 75 7.67 -24.81 4.34
C ARG A 75 6.40 -24.04 4.69
N ARG A 76 5.56 -23.70 3.71
CA ARG A 76 4.38 -22.86 3.87
C ARG A 76 4.72 -21.50 4.51
N LEU A 77 5.80 -20.86 4.01
CA LEU A 77 6.25 -19.55 4.47
C LEU A 77 6.04 -18.51 3.40
N TYR A 78 5.52 -17.35 3.78
CA TYR A 78 5.38 -16.18 2.91
C TYR A 78 5.93 -14.92 3.59
N ILE A 79 6.96 -14.31 3.02
CA ILE A 79 7.49 -13.02 3.45
C ILE A 79 6.75 -11.94 2.66
N ALA A 80 5.76 -11.33 3.30
CA ALA A 80 4.87 -10.33 2.72
C ALA A 80 5.38 -8.90 2.90
N VAL A 81 6.40 -8.70 3.71
CA VAL A 81 6.90 -7.38 4.13
C VAL A 81 5.72 -6.49 4.55
N ASP A 82 5.50 -5.35 3.88
CA ASP A 82 4.44 -4.40 4.25
C ASP A 82 3.13 -4.57 3.47
N PHE A 83 3.03 -5.58 2.62
CA PHE A 83 1.81 -5.82 1.82
C PHE A 83 0.69 -6.52 2.58
N LEU A 84 1.03 -7.37 3.54
CA LEU A 84 0.04 -8.14 4.31
C LEU A 84 0.39 -8.07 5.80
N LEU A 85 0.11 -6.93 6.43
CA LEU A 85 0.37 -6.69 7.84
C LEU A 85 -0.69 -7.32 8.74
N GLY A 86 -0.28 -7.92 9.84
CA GLY A 86 -1.18 -8.70 10.71
C GLY A 86 -2.19 -7.86 11.49
N ARG A 87 -1.85 -6.62 11.88
CA ARG A 87 -2.67 -5.78 12.76
C ARG A 87 -3.20 -4.52 12.11
N ILE A 88 -2.33 -3.81 11.41
CA ILE A 88 -2.69 -2.54 10.75
C ILE A 88 -2.92 -2.76 9.26
N SER A 89 -3.66 -1.87 8.60
CA SER A 89 -3.70 -1.82 7.14
C SER A 89 -2.42 -1.20 6.61
N PRO A 90 -1.82 -1.77 5.54
CA PRO A 90 -0.77 -1.08 4.81
C PRO A 90 -1.29 0.25 4.25
N ASN A 91 -0.42 1.24 4.17
CA ASN A 91 -0.75 2.48 3.48
C ASN A 91 -0.80 2.25 1.97
N ILE A 92 -1.95 2.48 1.34
CA ILE A 92 -2.14 2.35 -0.10
C ILE A 92 -2.18 3.74 -0.71
N SER A 93 -1.03 4.18 -1.22
CA SER A 93 -0.81 5.58 -1.60
C SER A 93 -0.57 5.77 -3.08
N VAL A 94 -1.30 6.71 -3.68
CA VAL A 94 -1.02 7.19 -5.03
C VAL A 94 0.27 8.01 -5.03
N SER A 95 1.22 7.62 -5.87
CA SER A 95 2.45 8.37 -6.07
C SER A 95 2.20 9.68 -6.78
N LEU A 96 2.86 10.77 -6.36
CA LEU A 96 2.83 12.04 -7.08
C LEU A 96 3.47 11.97 -8.48
N ARG A 97 4.30 10.96 -8.72
CA ARG A 97 4.94 10.72 -10.03
C ARG A 97 4.02 9.98 -11.01
N ASP A 98 3.04 9.25 -10.48
CA ASP A 98 2.05 8.50 -11.26
C ASP A 98 0.66 8.67 -10.62
N PRO A 99 0.06 9.86 -10.76
CA PRO A 99 -1.16 10.23 -10.04
C PRO A 99 -2.43 9.57 -10.59
N ASP A 100 -2.36 8.98 -11.77
CA ASP A 100 -3.49 8.32 -12.45
C ASP A 100 -3.52 6.80 -12.22
N ARG A 101 -2.54 6.27 -11.51
CA ARG A 101 -2.45 4.83 -11.23
C ARG A 101 -3.51 4.42 -10.21
N ASP A 102 -4.28 3.40 -10.54
CA ASP A 102 -5.26 2.80 -9.63
C ASP A 102 -4.57 1.79 -8.69
N VAL A 103 -3.90 2.33 -7.66
CA VAL A 103 -3.14 1.53 -6.70
C VAL A 103 -4.04 0.71 -5.79
N LEU A 104 -5.28 1.16 -5.55
CA LEU A 104 -6.24 0.43 -4.73
C LEU A 104 -6.74 -0.81 -5.48
N ALA A 105 -7.08 -0.69 -6.77
CA ALA A 105 -7.43 -1.85 -7.58
C ALA A 105 -6.29 -2.88 -7.62
N GLN A 106 -5.05 -2.43 -7.81
CA GLN A 106 -3.88 -3.32 -7.76
C GLN A 106 -3.72 -4.02 -6.41
N TYR A 107 -4.04 -3.32 -5.31
CA TYR A 107 -3.99 -3.93 -4.00
C TYR A 107 -5.11 -4.96 -3.80
N TYR A 108 -6.31 -4.73 -4.32
CA TYR A 108 -7.38 -5.74 -4.33
C TYR A 108 -6.98 -6.99 -5.14
N GLU A 109 -6.34 -6.82 -6.30
CA GLU A 109 -5.80 -7.94 -7.08
C GLU A 109 -4.78 -8.74 -6.26
N TYR A 110 -3.88 -8.05 -5.56
CA TYR A 110 -2.96 -8.70 -4.64
C TYR A 110 -3.68 -9.48 -3.54
N LEU A 111 -4.65 -8.87 -2.84
CA LEU A 111 -5.40 -9.53 -1.77
C LEU A 111 -6.15 -10.77 -2.27
N ALA A 112 -6.74 -10.70 -3.45
CA ALA A 112 -7.39 -11.84 -4.10
C ALA A 112 -6.39 -12.98 -4.39
N SER A 113 -5.19 -12.64 -4.81
CA SER A 113 -4.15 -13.60 -5.18
C SER A 113 -3.51 -14.34 -4.00
N VAL A 114 -3.62 -13.81 -2.77
CA VAL A 114 -3.15 -14.47 -1.54
C VAL A 114 -4.27 -15.19 -0.78
N ALA A 115 -5.46 -15.30 -1.37
CA ALA A 115 -6.61 -15.96 -0.77
C ALA A 115 -6.40 -17.47 -0.53
N ASN A 116 -5.35 -18.07 -1.08
CA ASN A 116 -4.97 -19.48 -0.86
C ASN A 116 -3.98 -19.67 0.32
N LEU A 117 -3.54 -18.60 0.97
CA LEU A 117 -2.64 -18.66 2.12
C LEU A 117 -3.42 -18.92 3.41
N GLY A 118 -3.97 -20.13 3.54
CA GLY A 118 -4.78 -20.56 4.68
C GLY A 118 -4.00 -20.73 5.98
N ALA A 119 -4.63 -21.40 6.95
CA ALA A 119 -4.09 -21.54 8.32
C ALA A 119 -2.76 -22.31 8.40
N ASP A 120 -2.41 -23.08 7.40
CA ASP A 120 -1.14 -23.81 7.29
C ASP A 120 0.03 -22.93 6.79
N TRP A 121 -0.26 -21.72 6.33
CA TRP A 121 0.77 -20.77 5.94
C TRP A 121 1.14 -19.82 7.07
N GLN A 122 2.44 -19.62 7.28
CA GLN A 122 2.97 -18.59 8.14
C GLN A 122 3.33 -17.35 7.30
N VAL A 123 2.77 -16.20 7.67
CA VAL A 123 3.04 -14.91 7.03
C VAL A 123 4.02 -14.12 7.88
N ILE A 124 5.12 -13.71 7.27
CA ILE A 124 6.17 -12.89 7.88
C ILE A 124 6.02 -11.48 7.31
N CYS A 125 5.60 -10.54 8.15
CA CYS A 125 5.37 -9.14 7.77
C CYS A 125 6.49 -8.22 8.27
N GLY A 126 6.58 -7.02 7.69
CA GLY A 126 7.61 -6.03 8.02
C GLY A 126 7.38 -5.32 9.35
N HIS A 127 6.15 -5.32 9.84
CA HIS A 127 5.77 -4.73 11.11
C HIS A 127 5.01 -5.72 11.97
N ASP A 128 5.12 -5.61 13.28
CA ASP A 128 4.52 -6.50 14.27
C ASP A 128 5.01 -7.97 14.20
N TRP A 129 4.15 -8.90 14.60
CA TRP A 129 4.48 -10.32 14.70
C TRP A 129 4.08 -11.07 13.42
N HIS A 130 4.83 -12.09 13.08
CA HIS A 130 4.40 -13.10 12.11
C HIS A 130 3.12 -13.80 12.60
N TYR A 131 2.31 -14.27 11.67
CA TYR A 131 1.02 -14.87 11.98
C TYR A 131 0.67 -15.95 10.95
N HIS A 132 -0.41 -16.69 11.20
CA HIS A 132 -0.98 -17.67 10.30
C HIS A 132 -2.28 -17.17 9.67
N ASP A 133 -2.73 -17.84 8.60
CA ASP A 133 -3.98 -17.52 7.90
C ASP A 133 -3.97 -16.15 7.19
N GLY A 134 -3.07 -16.05 6.22
CA GLY A 134 -3.01 -14.88 5.33
C GLY A 134 -4.30 -14.64 4.55
N ALA A 135 -5.05 -15.69 4.23
CA ALA A 135 -6.33 -15.59 3.53
C ALA A 135 -7.40 -14.87 4.37
N ALA A 136 -7.52 -15.23 5.65
CA ALA A 136 -8.45 -14.53 6.54
C ALA A 136 -8.04 -13.07 6.73
N ARG A 137 -6.74 -12.80 6.82
CA ARG A 137 -6.24 -11.41 6.90
C ARG A 137 -6.51 -10.62 5.63
N ALA A 138 -6.31 -11.20 4.46
CA ALA A 138 -6.64 -10.56 3.18
C ALA A 138 -8.13 -10.19 3.09
N ALA A 139 -9.02 -11.07 3.52
CA ALA A 139 -10.46 -10.79 3.58
C ALA A 139 -10.80 -9.62 4.53
N GLN A 140 -10.13 -9.53 5.68
CA GLN A 140 -10.29 -8.39 6.60
C GLN A 140 -9.84 -7.05 5.97
N LEU A 141 -8.75 -7.07 5.19
CA LEU A 141 -8.25 -5.87 4.51
C LEU A 141 -9.16 -5.44 3.36
N VAL A 142 -9.73 -6.40 2.61
CA VAL A 142 -10.80 -6.10 1.63
C VAL A 142 -11.96 -5.39 2.32
N ALA A 143 -12.51 -5.96 3.38
CA ALA A 143 -13.62 -5.35 4.12
C ALA A 143 -13.27 -3.98 4.70
N HIS A 144 -12.02 -3.76 5.13
CA HIS A 144 -11.54 -2.47 5.61
C HIS A 144 -11.59 -1.39 4.51
N HIS A 145 -11.10 -1.71 3.31
CA HIS A 145 -11.12 -0.75 2.20
C HIS A 145 -12.53 -0.53 1.64
N ASP A 146 -13.36 -1.59 1.56
CA ASP A 146 -14.76 -1.46 1.17
C ASP A 146 -15.51 -0.50 2.09
N LYS A 147 -15.32 -0.63 3.40
CA LYS A 147 -15.90 0.30 4.38
C LYS A 147 -15.45 1.74 4.12
N ARG A 148 -14.18 1.99 3.84
CA ARG A 148 -13.66 3.33 3.52
C ARG A 148 -14.28 3.90 2.23
N LEU A 149 -14.44 3.07 1.21
CA LEU A 149 -15.14 3.46 -0.02
C LEU A 149 -16.60 3.82 0.25
N ASP A 150 -17.29 3.07 1.11
CA ASP A 150 -18.66 3.37 1.49
C ASP A 150 -18.78 4.67 2.31
N GLU A 151 -17.86 4.94 3.22
CA GLU A 151 -17.80 6.21 3.96
C GLU A 151 -17.66 7.40 3.00
N LEU A 152 -16.85 7.27 1.93
CA LEU A 152 -16.72 8.33 0.92
C LEU A 152 -17.95 8.47 0.03
N ARG A 153 -18.63 7.37 -0.31
CA ARG A 153 -19.88 7.40 -1.10
C ARG A 153 -21.01 8.16 -0.38
N VAL A 154 -21.08 8.06 0.95
CA VAL A 154 -22.10 8.72 1.75
C VAL A 154 -22.01 10.24 1.68
N ILE A 155 -20.81 10.82 1.60
CA ILE A 155 -20.65 12.28 1.52
C ILE A 155 -20.87 12.86 0.12
N GLY A 156 -21.10 11.98 -0.88
CA GLY A 156 -21.44 12.39 -2.24
C GLY A 156 -20.25 12.85 -3.08
N THR A 157 -20.52 13.25 -4.33
CA THR A 157 -19.52 13.70 -5.29
C THR A 157 -19.87 15.10 -5.82
N PRO A 158 -18.89 15.94 -6.26
CA PRO A 158 -17.45 15.69 -6.29
C PRO A 158 -16.80 15.94 -4.93
N GLN A 159 -15.77 15.14 -4.60
CA GLN A 159 -14.98 15.31 -3.40
C GLN A 159 -13.54 15.71 -3.75
N THR A 160 -12.97 16.57 -2.95
CA THR A 160 -11.54 16.86 -3.02
C THR A 160 -10.75 15.80 -2.24
N THR A 161 -9.44 15.69 -2.51
CA THR A 161 -8.55 14.86 -1.69
C THR A 161 -8.59 15.27 -0.22
N SER A 162 -8.78 16.57 0.07
CA SER A 162 -8.88 17.10 1.43
C SER A 162 -10.16 16.62 2.12
N ASP A 163 -11.31 16.63 1.42
CA ASP A 163 -12.57 16.14 1.98
C ASP A 163 -12.49 14.64 2.28
N ALA A 164 -11.95 13.86 1.35
CA ALA A 164 -11.74 12.44 1.56
C ALA A 164 -10.79 12.17 2.74
N MET A 165 -9.68 12.90 2.83
CA MET A 165 -8.74 12.77 3.94
C MET A 165 -9.42 13.06 5.29
N ASN A 166 -10.17 14.17 5.40
CA ASN A 166 -10.87 14.54 6.63
C ASN A 166 -11.96 13.54 7.00
N THR A 167 -12.55 12.86 6.03
CA THR A 167 -13.56 11.82 6.26
C THR A 167 -12.93 10.53 6.79
N LEU A 168 -11.83 10.10 6.17
CA LEU A 168 -11.19 8.82 6.48
C LEU A 168 -10.28 8.88 7.71
N PHE A 169 -9.74 10.06 8.05
CA PHE A 169 -8.78 10.28 9.13
C PHE A 169 -9.30 11.34 10.09
N ARG A 170 -10.07 10.92 11.10
CA ARG A 170 -10.78 11.80 12.05
C ARG A 170 -9.95 12.20 13.28
N MET A 171 -8.63 12.21 13.16
CA MET A 171 -7.68 12.51 14.23
C MET A 171 -6.76 13.66 13.83
N GLU A 172 -6.14 14.32 14.79
CA GLU A 172 -5.07 15.26 14.51
C GLU A 172 -3.86 14.52 13.93
N LEU A 173 -3.41 14.97 12.76
CA LEU A 173 -2.31 14.37 12.03
C LEU A 173 -1.09 15.31 12.06
N THR A 174 0.08 14.73 12.25
CA THR A 174 1.36 15.43 12.04
C THR A 174 1.58 15.69 10.54
N ASP A 175 2.54 16.55 10.19
CA ASP A 175 2.88 16.85 8.79
C ASP A 175 3.25 15.61 7.98
N HIS A 176 3.92 14.67 8.63
CA HIS A 176 4.29 13.39 8.03
C HIS A 176 3.06 12.51 7.75
N GLU A 177 2.18 12.39 8.73
CA GLU A 177 0.93 11.61 8.59
C GLU A 177 -0.03 12.24 7.57
N ILE A 178 -0.11 13.58 7.50
CA ILE A 178 -0.90 14.28 6.48
C ILE A 178 -0.45 13.92 5.06
N PHE A 179 0.86 13.77 4.85
CA PHE A 179 1.37 13.34 3.54
C PHE A 179 0.82 11.95 3.15
N PHE A 180 0.96 10.97 4.03
CA PHE A 180 0.47 9.60 3.78
C PHE A 180 -1.05 9.56 3.69
N ALA A 181 -1.75 10.20 4.61
CA ALA A 181 -3.22 10.27 4.62
C ALA A 181 -3.78 10.90 3.35
N SER A 182 -3.15 11.96 2.83
CA SER A 182 -3.55 12.58 1.56
C SER A 182 -3.37 11.65 0.37
N CYS A 183 -2.24 10.93 0.30
CA CYS A 183 -1.96 10.00 -0.78
C CYS A 183 -2.88 8.76 -0.71
N GLU A 184 -3.20 8.29 0.48
CA GLU A 184 -4.14 7.19 0.70
C GLU A 184 -5.59 7.61 0.42
N ALA A 185 -6.02 8.78 0.89
CA ALA A 185 -7.35 9.32 0.55
C ALA A 185 -7.52 9.46 -0.97
N ARG A 186 -6.45 9.86 -1.67
CA ARG A 186 -6.43 9.92 -3.12
C ARG A 186 -6.59 8.56 -3.79
N ALA A 187 -6.06 7.49 -3.19
CA ALA A 187 -6.20 6.13 -3.71
C ALA A 187 -7.64 5.61 -3.65
N HIS A 188 -8.48 6.18 -2.75
CA HIS A 188 -9.88 5.80 -2.56
C HIS A 188 -10.86 6.66 -3.38
N LEU A 189 -10.39 7.69 -4.11
CA LEU A 189 -11.18 8.53 -5.02
C LEU A 189 -11.10 8.05 -6.46
#